data_e929988802899237b38745a65f9d0b0b
#
_entry.id   e929988802899237b38745a65f9d0b0b
#
_cell.length_a   1.000
_cell.length_b   1.000
_cell.length_c   1.000
_cell.angle_alpha   90.00
_cell.angle_beta   90.00
_cell.angle_gamma   90.00
#
_symmetry.space_group_name_H-M   'P 1'
#
loop_
_entity.id
_entity.type
_entity.pdbx_description
1 polymer ?
#
loop_
_entity_poly.entity_id
_entity_poly.type
_entity_poly.pdbx_seq_one_letter_code
_entity_poly.pdbx_strand_id
1 'polypeptide(L)'
;MEFTAQQIAQFVQGRVEGDENATVNTFAKIEEGKEGAISFLSNPKYTHYVYETKSSIVLIDETVELEHPVSTTLIRVKNAYECVAKLLQMYESMKPKKTGIDPLAFVSPKAKVAEGVYVGAFAYISDGAEVGEGSQIYPHAYIGEGVKIGKNALIYPNVTVYHGCKLGNNVTLHAGCVIGADGFGFAPGPEGYDKIPQIGIVTIEDDVEIGANTCVDRSTMGSTYVRKGVKLDNLVQIAHNTDIGANTVMSSQVGVAGSTKVGEWCMFGGQVGIAGHITIG
;
A
#
# COMPACT_ATOMS: atom_id res chain seq x y z
N MET A 1 -4.34 16.88 -17.42
CA MET A 1 -4.02 18.18 -16.80
C MET A 1 -2.60 18.52 -17.18
N GLU A 2 -2.31 19.79 -17.34
CA GLU A 2 -1.01 20.30 -17.72
C GLU A 2 -0.52 21.23 -16.60
N PHE A 3 0.75 21.12 -16.24
CA PHE A 3 1.38 21.92 -15.19
C PHE A 3 2.61 22.61 -15.72
N THR A 4 2.84 23.86 -15.33
CA THR A 4 4.08 24.57 -15.66
C THR A 4 5.21 24.22 -14.70
N ALA A 5 6.48 24.45 -15.13
CA ALA A 5 7.65 24.28 -14.29
C ALA A 5 7.55 25.12 -13.01
N GLN A 6 7.05 26.35 -13.09
CA GLN A 6 6.85 27.22 -11.94
C GLN A 6 5.83 26.64 -10.94
N GLN A 7 4.69 26.10 -11.42
CA GLN A 7 3.69 25.47 -10.54
C GLN A 7 4.25 24.24 -9.81
N ILE A 8 4.99 23.40 -10.55
CA ILE A 8 5.62 22.22 -9.97
C ILE A 8 6.68 22.63 -8.94
N ALA A 9 7.56 23.57 -9.29
CA ALA A 9 8.59 24.08 -8.39
C ALA A 9 8.00 24.65 -7.09
N GLN A 10 6.90 25.40 -7.19
CA GLN A 10 6.20 25.92 -6.02
C GLN A 10 5.65 24.78 -5.14
N PHE A 11 5.06 23.74 -5.73
CA PHE A 11 4.51 22.60 -5.00
C PHE A 11 5.59 21.78 -4.28
N VAL A 12 6.74 21.55 -4.93
CA VAL A 12 7.85 20.76 -4.35
C VAL A 12 8.86 21.63 -3.60
N GLN A 13 8.63 22.93 -3.48
CA GLN A 13 9.54 23.91 -2.85
C GLN A 13 10.93 23.92 -3.52
N GLY A 14 10.95 23.79 -4.83
CA GLY A 14 12.14 23.79 -5.66
C GLY A 14 12.40 25.15 -6.35
N ARG A 15 13.51 25.23 -7.09
CA ARG A 15 13.91 26.38 -7.91
C ARG A 15 13.97 25.97 -9.36
N VAL A 16 13.33 26.74 -10.24
CA VAL A 16 13.43 26.53 -11.70
C VAL A 16 14.76 27.06 -12.21
N GLU A 17 15.38 26.31 -13.09
CA GLU A 17 16.54 26.67 -13.90
C GLU A 17 16.24 26.37 -15.36
N GLY A 18 15.93 27.40 -16.15
CA GLY A 18 15.45 27.30 -17.53
C GLY A 18 14.11 28.00 -17.74
N ASP A 19 13.23 27.43 -18.54
CA ASP A 19 11.92 28.01 -18.89
C ASP A 19 10.87 27.72 -17.80
N GLU A 20 10.46 28.76 -17.05
CA GLU A 20 9.42 28.65 -16.02
C GLU A 20 8.03 28.28 -16.58
N ASN A 21 7.81 28.52 -17.89
CA ASN A 21 6.57 28.22 -18.58
C ASN A 21 6.58 26.84 -19.28
N ALA A 22 7.69 26.10 -19.24
CA ALA A 22 7.73 24.74 -19.78
C ALA A 22 6.61 23.91 -19.14
N THR A 23 5.81 23.21 -19.98
CA THR A 23 4.64 22.46 -19.49
C THR A 23 4.84 20.96 -19.61
N VAL A 24 4.19 20.24 -18.68
CA VAL A 24 4.17 18.78 -18.66
C VAL A 24 2.78 18.25 -18.31
N ASN A 25 2.44 17.09 -18.87
CA ASN A 25 1.18 16.40 -18.63
C ASN A 25 1.38 14.89 -18.33
N THR A 26 2.61 14.41 -18.33
CA THR A 26 2.94 13.01 -18.12
C THR A 26 4.30 12.85 -17.42
N PHE A 27 4.54 11.65 -16.89
CA PHE A 27 5.82 11.25 -16.34
C PHE A 27 6.56 10.32 -17.31
N ALA A 28 7.88 10.40 -17.34
CA ALA A 28 8.71 9.47 -18.09
C ALA A 28 10.00 9.16 -17.31
N LYS A 29 10.58 7.98 -17.56
CA LYS A 29 11.95 7.72 -17.13
C LYS A 29 12.89 8.68 -17.85
N ILE A 30 14.01 9.05 -17.23
CA ILE A 30 14.92 10.05 -17.79
C ILE A 30 15.51 9.57 -19.13
N GLU A 31 15.80 8.28 -19.26
CA GLU A 31 16.30 7.66 -20.49
C GLU A 31 15.24 7.54 -21.61
N GLU A 32 13.96 7.61 -21.27
CA GLU A 32 12.82 7.53 -22.19
C GLU A 32 12.08 8.89 -22.31
N GLY A 33 12.76 9.97 -21.95
CA GLY A 33 12.20 11.32 -21.90
C GLY A 33 11.62 11.75 -23.24
N LYS A 34 10.48 12.44 -23.19
CA LYS A 34 9.78 13.02 -24.35
C LYS A 34 9.22 14.39 -24.03
N GLU A 35 8.93 15.16 -25.04
CA GLU A 35 8.25 16.46 -24.89
C GLU A 35 6.92 16.31 -24.15
N GLY A 36 6.64 17.23 -23.23
CA GLY A 36 5.48 17.18 -22.34
C GLY A 36 5.64 16.24 -21.14
N ALA A 37 6.80 15.59 -20.96
CA ALA A 37 7.06 14.75 -19.82
C ALA A 37 7.90 15.45 -18.75
N ILE A 38 7.68 15.08 -17.47
CA ILE A 38 8.57 15.32 -16.37
C ILE A 38 9.34 14.03 -16.03
N SER A 39 10.64 14.15 -15.89
CA SER A 39 11.53 13.09 -15.41
C SER A 39 12.24 13.51 -14.13
N PHE A 40 12.97 12.61 -13.50
CA PHE A 40 13.77 12.92 -12.32
C PHE A 40 15.12 12.22 -12.34
N LEU A 41 16.09 12.84 -11.69
CA LEU A 41 17.43 12.31 -11.46
C LEU A 41 17.70 12.31 -9.95
N SER A 42 17.77 11.12 -9.35
CA SER A 42 18.12 10.92 -7.93
C SER A 42 19.35 10.02 -7.75
N ASN A 43 19.71 9.25 -8.78
CA ASN A 43 20.88 8.36 -8.72
C ASN A 43 21.97 8.88 -9.64
N PRO A 44 23.18 9.18 -9.12
CA PRO A 44 24.30 9.72 -9.90
C PRO A 44 24.71 8.87 -11.11
N LYS A 45 24.44 7.56 -11.09
CA LYS A 45 24.74 6.67 -12.23
C LYS A 45 23.98 7.05 -13.51
N TYR A 46 22.86 7.78 -13.38
CA TYR A 46 22.01 8.20 -14.49
C TYR A 46 22.22 9.65 -14.90
N THR A 47 23.25 10.34 -14.35
CA THR A 47 23.50 11.76 -14.64
C THR A 47 23.73 12.03 -16.13
N HIS A 48 24.35 11.11 -16.87
CA HIS A 48 24.56 11.29 -18.32
C HIS A 48 23.26 11.44 -19.11
N TYR A 49 22.16 10.83 -18.65
CA TYR A 49 20.85 10.98 -19.33
C TYR A 49 20.28 12.40 -19.25
N VAL A 50 20.71 13.24 -18.30
CA VAL A 50 20.20 14.61 -18.22
C VAL A 50 20.57 15.44 -19.46
N TYR A 51 21.67 15.08 -20.13
CA TYR A 51 22.14 15.73 -21.36
C TYR A 51 21.46 15.21 -22.61
N GLU A 52 20.87 14.02 -22.56
CA GLU A 52 20.29 13.33 -23.72
C GLU A 52 18.77 13.31 -23.69
N THR A 53 18.17 13.48 -22.52
CA THR A 53 16.71 13.38 -22.35
C THR A 53 15.97 14.44 -23.16
N LYS A 54 14.81 14.06 -23.71
CA LYS A 54 13.86 14.96 -24.36
C LYS A 54 12.71 15.37 -23.46
N SER A 55 12.79 15.06 -22.15
CA SER A 55 11.80 15.51 -21.19
C SER A 55 11.77 17.04 -21.11
N SER A 56 10.60 17.64 -21.07
CA SER A 56 10.47 19.10 -20.94
C SER A 56 11.00 19.60 -19.61
N ILE A 57 10.83 18.81 -18.53
CA ILE A 57 11.27 19.14 -17.18
C ILE A 57 11.99 17.95 -16.55
N VAL A 58 13.09 18.22 -15.82
CA VAL A 58 13.76 17.23 -14.99
C VAL A 58 13.88 17.73 -13.56
N LEU A 59 13.37 16.95 -12.61
CA LEU A 59 13.63 17.12 -11.17
C LEU A 59 15.02 16.60 -10.84
N ILE A 60 15.83 17.40 -10.15
CA ILE A 60 17.22 17.07 -9.82
C ILE A 60 17.56 17.58 -8.42
N ASP A 61 18.40 16.86 -7.69
CA ASP A 61 18.88 17.32 -6.39
C ASP A 61 19.73 18.61 -6.55
N GLU A 62 19.56 19.57 -5.64
CA GLU A 62 20.27 20.85 -5.68
C GLU A 62 21.80 20.70 -5.61
N THR A 63 22.28 19.58 -5.06
CA THR A 63 23.70 19.28 -4.91
C THR A 63 24.36 18.71 -6.17
N VAL A 64 23.57 18.37 -7.21
CA VAL A 64 24.13 17.81 -8.45
C VAL A 64 24.74 18.92 -9.30
N GLU A 65 26.02 18.85 -9.50
CA GLU A 65 26.76 19.72 -10.43
C GLU A 65 26.77 19.11 -11.82
N LEU A 66 26.38 19.92 -12.82
CA LEU A 66 26.39 19.53 -14.21
C LEU A 66 27.65 20.06 -14.91
N GLU A 67 28.29 19.22 -15.70
CA GLU A 67 29.54 19.56 -16.41
C GLU A 67 29.34 20.57 -17.53
N HIS A 68 28.12 20.58 -18.12
CA HIS A 68 27.77 21.51 -19.21
C HIS A 68 26.26 21.80 -19.25
N PRO A 69 25.82 22.87 -19.94
CA PRO A 69 24.42 23.23 -20.03
C PRO A 69 23.53 22.13 -20.62
N VAL A 70 22.28 22.08 -20.20
CA VAL A 70 21.25 21.16 -20.70
C VAL A 70 20.15 21.92 -21.43
N SER A 71 19.45 21.25 -22.34
CA SER A 71 18.35 21.84 -23.09
C SER A 71 17.00 21.75 -22.36
N THR A 72 16.88 20.83 -21.40
CA THR A 72 15.69 20.64 -20.59
C THR A 72 15.59 21.69 -19.47
N THR A 73 14.39 22.03 -19.06
CA THR A 73 14.19 22.83 -17.84
C THR A 73 14.42 21.97 -16.60
N LEU A 74 15.24 22.48 -15.68
CA LEU A 74 15.52 21.80 -14.42
C LEU A 74 14.66 22.41 -13.29
N ILE A 75 14.22 21.54 -12.38
CA ILE A 75 13.70 21.96 -11.07
C ILE A 75 14.62 21.37 -10.02
N ARG A 76 15.41 22.25 -9.38
CA ARG A 76 16.33 21.86 -8.33
C ARG A 76 15.61 21.79 -6.97
N VAL A 77 15.76 20.66 -6.30
CA VAL A 77 15.10 20.35 -5.02
C VAL A 77 16.09 19.72 -4.04
N LYS A 78 15.76 19.72 -2.75
CA LYS A 78 16.60 19.08 -1.73
C LYS A 78 16.70 17.57 -1.89
N ASN A 79 15.60 16.92 -2.31
CA ASN A 79 15.54 15.48 -2.53
C ASN A 79 14.56 15.19 -3.68
N ALA A 80 15.12 14.87 -4.86
CA ALA A 80 14.32 14.62 -6.07
C ALA A 80 13.43 13.38 -5.95
N TYR A 81 13.90 12.35 -5.22
CA TYR A 81 13.12 11.13 -5.02
C TYR A 81 11.86 11.37 -4.17
N GLU A 82 11.98 12.12 -3.08
CA GLU A 82 10.81 12.50 -2.27
C GLU A 82 9.85 13.41 -3.04
N CYS A 83 10.38 14.33 -3.83
CA CYS A 83 9.57 15.24 -4.62
C CYS A 83 8.79 14.50 -5.71
N VAL A 84 9.40 13.54 -6.40
CA VAL A 84 8.68 12.73 -7.40
C VAL A 84 7.61 11.88 -6.74
N ALA A 85 7.88 11.31 -5.57
CA ALA A 85 6.86 10.57 -4.82
C ALA A 85 5.64 11.45 -4.50
N LYS A 86 5.85 12.69 -4.03
CA LYS A 86 4.77 13.67 -3.78
C LYS A 86 3.98 14.01 -5.05
N LEU A 87 4.67 14.21 -6.17
CA LEU A 87 4.02 14.51 -7.46
C LEU A 87 3.18 13.32 -7.96
N LEU A 88 3.68 12.10 -7.84
CA LEU A 88 2.94 10.89 -8.20
C LEU A 88 1.71 10.69 -7.30
N GLN A 89 1.83 10.94 -6.00
CA GLN A 89 0.70 10.92 -5.06
C GLN A 89 -0.35 11.98 -5.41
N MET A 90 0.08 13.20 -5.73
CA MET A 90 -0.82 14.26 -6.19
C MET A 90 -1.54 13.84 -7.48
N TYR A 91 -0.82 13.34 -8.47
CA TYR A 91 -1.40 12.84 -9.72
C TYR A 91 -2.44 11.74 -9.49
N GLU A 92 -2.12 10.77 -8.63
CA GLU A 92 -3.06 9.69 -8.28
C GLU A 92 -4.30 10.22 -7.56
N SER A 93 -4.15 11.19 -6.65
CA SER A 93 -5.26 11.81 -5.92
C SER A 93 -6.24 12.60 -6.80
N MET A 94 -5.79 13.04 -7.98
CA MET A 94 -6.62 13.75 -8.96
C MET A 94 -7.50 12.81 -9.79
N LYS A 95 -7.25 11.51 -9.76
CA LYS A 95 -8.09 10.54 -10.44
C LYS A 95 -9.46 10.47 -9.77
N PRO A 96 -10.56 10.46 -10.55
CA PRO A 96 -11.88 10.36 -9.95
C PRO A 96 -12.03 9.02 -9.23
N LYS A 97 -12.37 9.07 -7.94
CA LYS A 97 -12.70 7.87 -7.17
C LYS A 97 -14.06 7.33 -7.65
N LYS A 98 -14.14 6.00 -7.75
CA LYS A 98 -15.42 5.33 -8.00
C LYS A 98 -16.31 5.47 -6.78
N THR A 99 -17.62 5.55 -6.99
CA THR A 99 -18.64 5.58 -5.92
C THR A 99 -19.83 4.75 -6.32
N GLY A 100 -20.63 4.35 -5.32
CA GLY A 100 -21.85 3.59 -5.53
C GLY A 100 -21.67 2.08 -5.49
N ILE A 101 -22.77 1.37 -5.40
CA ILE A 101 -22.82 -0.10 -5.30
C ILE A 101 -23.23 -0.66 -6.66
N ASP A 102 -22.39 -1.53 -7.21
CA ASP A 102 -22.68 -2.22 -8.47
C ASP A 102 -23.92 -3.13 -8.29
N PRO A 103 -24.85 -3.16 -9.27
CA PRO A 103 -26.04 -4.02 -9.19
C PRO A 103 -25.76 -5.51 -9.04
N LEU A 104 -24.59 -5.97 -9.43
CA LEU A 104 -24.12 -7.36 -9.29
C LEU A 104 -23.39 -7.63 -7.97
N ALA A 105 -23.18 -6.62 -7.14
CA ALA A 105 -22.64 -6.80 -5.79
C ALA A 105 -23.73 -7.28 -4.83
N PHE A 106 -23.35 -8.09 -3.85
CA PHE A 106 -24.22 -8.41 -2.73
C PHE A 106 -23.82 -7.61 -1.49
N VAL A 107 -24.73 -6.86 -0.96
CA VAL A 107 -24.59 -6.17 0.34
C VAL A 107 -25.71 -6.60 1.24
N SER A 108 -25.39 -7.22 2.37
CA SER A 108 -26.39 -7.64 3.34
C SER A 108 -27.22 -6.45 3.82
N PRO A 109 -28.55 -6.60 3.97
CA PRO A 109 -29.42 -5.58 4.58
C PRO A 109 -29.01 -5.19 6.01
N LYS A 110 -28.23 -6.04 6.70
CA LYS A 110 -27.69 -5.77 8.04
C LYS A 110 -26.30 -5.15 8.03
N ALA A 111 -25.66 -5.00 6.87
CA ALA A 111 -24.39 -4.31 6.74
C ALA A 111 -24.59 -2.79 6.79
N LYS A 112 -23.57 -2.08 7.24
CA LYS A 112 -23.52 -0.62 7.23
C LYS A 112 -22.45 -0.16 6.27
N VAL A 113 -22.84 0.37 5.13
CA VAL A 113 -21.94 0.92 4.12
C VAL A 113 -22.13 2.44 4.13
N ALA A 114 -21.06 3.18 4.41
CA ALA A 114 -21.10 4.63 4.49
C ALA A 114 -21.32 5.27 3.11
N GLU A 115 -21.67 6.55 3.11
CA GLU A 115 -21.82 7.34 1.89
C GLU A 115 -20.46 7.45 1.14
N GLY A 116 -20.51 7.48 -0.21
CA GLY A 116 -19.33 7.61 -1.06
C GLY A 116 -18.48 6.35 -1.18
N VAL A 117 -18.88 5.23 -0.58
CA VAL A 117 -18.20 3.94 -0.76
C VAL A 117 -18.47 3.38 -2.16
N TYR A 118 -17.46 2.79 -2.77
CA TYR A 118 -17.61 1.99 -3.98
C TYR A 118 -17.64 0.50 -3.62
N VAL A 119 -18.62 -0.23 -4.17
CA VAL A 119 -18.69 -1.70 -4.08
C VAL A 119 -18.81 -2.24 -5.50
N GLY A 120 -17.77 -2.93 -5.97
CA GLY A 120 -17.68 -3.46 -7.33
C GLY A 120 -18.48 -4.75 -7.53
N ALA A 121 -18.69 -5.11 -8.80
CA ALA A 121 -19.44 -6.30 -9.20
C ALA A 121 -18.93 -7.57 -8.50
N PHE A 122 -19.85 -8.44 -8.08
CA PHE A 122 -19.57 -9.71 -7.38
C PHE A 122 -18.80 -9.57 -6.05
N ALA A 123 -18.62 -8.37 -5.52
CA ALA A 123 -18.19 -8.20 -4.15
C ALA A 123 -19.32 -8.65 -3.21
N TYR A 124 -18.92 -9.26 -2.08
CA TYR A 124 -19.86 -9.77 -1.08
C TYR A 124 -19.61 -9.12 0.28
N ILE A 125 -20.57 -8.39 0.81
CA ILE A 125 -20.50 -7.77 2.14
C ILE A 125 -21.53 -8.44 3.04
N SER A 126 -21.04 -9.16 4.06
CA SER A 126 -21.83 -10.01 4.96
C SER A 126 -22.61 -9.23 6.02
N ASP A 127 -23.43 -9.95 6.79
CA ASP A 127 -24.21 -9.44 7.92
C ASP A 127 -23.32 -8.71 8.93
N GLY A 128 -23.78 -7.56 9.41
CA GLY A 128 -23.10 -6.80 10.46
C GLY A 128 -21.76 -6.19 10.08
N ALA A 129 -21.30 -6.35 8.83
CA ALA A 129 -20.10 -5.67 8.35
C ALA A 129 -20.32 -4.15 8.30
N GLU A 130 -19.27 -3.40 8.64
CA GLU A 130 -19.25 -1.94 8.61
C GLU A 130 -18.13 -1.46 7.67
N VAL A 131 -18.45 -0.59 6.69
CA VAL A 131 -17.48 -0.05 5.74
C VAL A 131 -17.51 1.47 5.82
N GLY A 132 -16.36 2.06 6.18
CA GLY A 132 -16.21 3.50 6.39
C GLY A 132 -16.15 4.29 5.08
N GLU A 133 -16.44 5.60 5.22
CA GLU A 133 -16.54 6.59 4.15
C GLU A 133 -15.33 6.58 3.19
N GLY A 134 -15.57 6.75 1.91
CA GLY A 134 -14.55 6.87 0.86
C GLY A 134 -13.79 5.58 0.54
N SER A 135 -14.17 4.45 1.16
CA SER A 135 -13.54 3.16 0.89
C SER A 135 -13.95 2.60 -0.48
N GLN A 136 -13.06 1.82 -1.06
CA GLN A 136 -13.21 1.22 -2.39
C GLN A 136 -13.13 -0.30 -2.25
N ILE A 137 -14.24 -1.00 -2.40
CA ILE A 137 -14.30 -2.47 -2.37
C ILE A 137 -14.41 -2.94 -3.82
N TYR A 138 -13.32 -3.48 -4.34
CA TYR A 138 -13.22 -3.88 -5.74
C TYR A 138 -13.92 -5.22 -6.01
N PRO A 139 -14.14 -5.58 -7.31
CA PRO A 139 -14.86 -6.80 -7.68
C PRO A 139 -14.33 -8.07 -7.02
N HIS A 140 -15.25 -9.00 -6.70
CA HIS A 140 -14.96 -10.30 -6.08
C HIS A 140 -14.31 -10.25 -4.68
N ALA A 141 -14.25 -9.10 -4.02
CA ALA A 141 -13.82 -9.04 -2.61
C ALA A 141 -14.90 -9.65 -1.71
N TYR A 142 -14.48 -10.42 -0.71
CA TYR A 142 -15.36 -10.97 0.33
C TYR A 142 -15.08 -10.30 1.67
N ILE A 143 -16.11 -9.67 2.23
CA ILE A 143 -16.08 -9.03 3.56
C ILE A 143 -16.98 -9.82 4.48
N GLY A 144 -16.38 -10.54 5.42
CA GLY A 144 -17.04 -11.47 6.33
C GLY A 144 -17.93 -10.80 7.37
N GLU A 145 -18.67 -11.62 8.07
CA GLU A 145 -19.64 -11.19 9.10
C GLU A 145 -18.96 -10.38 10.21
N GLY A 146 -19.55 -9.24 10.56
CA GLY A 146 -19.08 -8.36 11.63
C GLY A 146 -17.72 -7.71 11.40
N VAL A 147 -17.15 -7.77 10.19
CA VAL A 147 -15.90 -7.08 9.83
C VAL A 147 -16.10 -5.56 9.94
N LYS A 148 -15.09 -4.88 10.47
CA LYS A 148 -15.07 -3.41 10.53
C LYS A 148 -13.96 -2.86 9.68
N ILE A 149 -14.29 -2.02 8.70
CA ILE A 149 -13.35 -1.34 7.81
C ILE A 149 -13.48 0.16 8.05
N GLY A 150 -12.36 0.81 8.34
CA GLY A 150 -12.26 2.25 8.52
C GLY A 150 -12.47 3.04 7.22
N LYS A 151 -12.14 4.33 7.26
CA LYS A 151 -12.29 5.25 6.12
C LYS A 151 -11.18 5.07 5.09
N ASN A 152 -11.49 5.39 3.82
CA ASN A 152 -10.55 5.43 2.69
C ASN A 152 -9.78 4.12 2.47
N ALA A 153 -10.33 2.98 2.83
CA ALA A 153 -9.70 1.69 2.57
C ALA A 153 -9.75 1.34 1.08
N LEU A 154 -8.67 0.74 0.57
CA LEU A 154 -8.59 0.19 -0.79
C LEU A 154 -8.53 -1.33 -0.71
N ILE A 155 -9.62 -2.00 -1.01
CA ILE A 155 -9.73 -3.45 -0.95
C ILE A 155 -9.80 -3.98 -2.38
N TYR A 156 -8.67 -4.44 -2.91
CA TYR A 156 -8.51 -4.86 -4.29
C TYR A 156 -9.23 -6.17 -4.62
N PRO A 157 -9.33 -6.56 -5.91
CA PRO A 157 -10.08 -7.76 -6.30
C PRO A 157 -9.61 -9.05 -5.61
N ASN A 158 -10.56 -9.96 -5.34
CA ASN A 158 -10.31 -11.27 -4.72
C ASN A 158 -9.70 -11.21 -3.31
N VAL A 159 -9.72 -10.08 -2.64
CA VAL A 159 -9.36 -10.00 -1.21
C VAL A 159 -10.44 -10.69 -0.38
N THR A 160 -10.01 -11.48 0.60
CA THR A 160 -10.89 -12.13 1.56
C THR A 160 -10.59 -11.64 2.97
N VAL A 161 -11.58 -11.05 3.62
CA VAL A 161 -11.51 -10.68 5.04
C VAL A 161 -12.51 -11.53 5.81
N TYR A 162 -11.98 -12.41 6.66
CA TYR A 162 -12.79 -13.31 7.47
C TYR A 162 -13.53 -12.55 8.59
N HIS A 163 -14.55 -13.21 9.13
CA HIS A 163 -15.45 -12.65 10.14
C HIS A 163 -14.71 -12.03 11.34
N GLY A 164 -15.29 -10.95 11.87
CA GLY A 164 -14.85 -10.28 13.09
C GLY A 164 -13.57 -9.45 12.98
N CYS A 165 -12.81 -9.55 11.88
CA CYS A 165 -11.57 -8.81 11.69
C CYS A 165 -11.80 -7.29 11.64
N LYS A 166 -10.78 -6.52 12.01
CA LYS A 166 -10.83 -5.06 12.09
C LYS A 166 -9.71 -4.46 11.23
N LEU A 167 -10.09 -3.50 10.39
CA LEU A 167 -9.19 -2.72 9.56
C LEU A 167 -9.37 -1.23 9.92
N GLY A 168 -8.26 -0.55 10.14
CA GLY A 168 -8.21 0.89 10.38
C GLY A 168 -8.48 1.73 9.14
N ASN A 169 -8.11 3.00 9.22
CA ASN A 169 -8.26 3.96 8.12
C ASN A 169 -7.09 3.86 7.14
N ASN A 170 -7.33 4.21 5.87
CA ASN A 170 -6.31 4.24 4.80
C ASN A 170 -5.60 2.89 4.61
N VAL A 171 -6.26 1.77 4.91
CA VAL A 171 -5.69 0.44 4.71
C VAL A 171 -5.79 0.05 3.24
N THR A 172 -4.69 -0.43 2.68
CA THR A 172 -4.66 -0.99 1.33
C THR A 172 -4.38 -2.49 1.39
N LEU A 173 -5.31 -3.29 0.85
CA LEU A 173 -5.14 -4.73 0.67
C LEU A 173 -5.08 -5.04 -0.83
N HIS A 174 -3.93 -5.47 -1.31
CA HIS A 174 -3.76 -5.85 -2.71
C HIS A 174 -4.42 -7.19 -3.04
N ALA A 175 -4.58 -7.45 -4.34
CA ALA A 175 -5.37 -8.57 -4.85
C ALA A 175 -4.95 -9.93 -4.25
N GLY A 176 -5.95 -10.72 -3.88
CA GLY A 176 -5.75 -12.06 -3.33
C GLY A 176 -5.27 -12.12 -1.88
N CYS A 177 -5.14 -11.00 -1.17
CA CYS A 177 -4.84 -11.03 0.27
C CYS A 177 -5.91 -11.80 1.03
N VAL A 178 -5.48 -12.54 2.06
CA VAL A 178 -6.37 -13.27 2.97
C VAL A 178 -6.11 -12.79 4.39
N ILE A 179 -7.10 -12.17 5.00
CA ILE A 179 -7.02 -11.63 6.36
C ILE A 179 -7.94 -12.44 7.27
N GLY A 180 -7.36 -13.09 8.27
CA GLY A 180 -8.09 -13.81 9.31
C GLY A 180 -8.43 -15.25 8.98
N ALA A 181 -7.70 -15.91 8.07
CA ALA A 181 -7.74 -17.37 7.97
C ALA A 181 -7.27 -18.02 9.28
N ASP A 182 -7.65 -19.25 9.51
CA ASP A 182 -7.24 -19.99 10.71
C ASP A 182 -5.73 -20.15 10.76
N GLY A 183 -5.14 -19.86 11.91
CA GLY A 183 -3.77 -20.18 12.21
C GLY A 183 -3.50 -21.70 12.18
N PHE A 184 -2.24 -22.07 11.97
CA PHE A 184 -1.81 -23.46 11.93
C PHE A 184 -1.73 -24.03 13.37
N GLY A 185 -2.88 -24.42 13.90
CA GLY A 185 -3.04 -24.94 15.26
C GLY A 185 -3.58 -26.37 15.24
N PHE A 186 -2.74 -27.35 15.64
CA PHE A 186 -3.11 -28.77 15.73
C PHE A 186 -2.46 -29.40 16.95
N ALA A 187 -3.23 -30.18 17.70
CA ALA A 187 -2.73 -30.98 18.80
C ALA A 187 -2.35 -32.38 18.29
N PRO A 188 -1.11 -32.85 18.51
CA PRO A 188 -0.73 -34.22 18.13
C PRO A 188 -1.41 -35.21 19.06
N GLY A 189 -1.99 -36.25 18.47
CA GLY A 189 -2.64 -37.37 19.16
C GLY A 189 -2.17 -38.70 18.60
N PRO A 190 -2.52 -39.84 19.22
CA PRO A 190 -2.07 -41.16 18.80
C PRO A 190 -2.58 -41.59 17.42
N GLU A 191 -3.69 -41.00 16.96
CA GLU A 191 -4.32 -41.32 15.68
C GLU A 191 -4.17 -40.21 14.64
N GLY A 192 -3.45 -39.12 14.96
CA GLY A 192 -3.24 -37.99 14.05
C GLY A 192 -3.20 -36.64 14.75
N TYR A 193 -3.72 -35.61 14.07
CA TYR A 193 -3.71 -34.23 14.52
C TYR A 193 -5.12 -33.70 14.72
N ASP A 194 -5.44 -33.30 15.94
CA ASP A 194 -6.71 -32.66 16.25
C ASP A 194 -6.64 -31.16 16.00
N LYS A 195 -7.58 -30.64 15.21
CA LYS A 195 -7.68 -29.20 14.93
C LYS A 195 -7.95 -28.41 16.19
N ILE A 196 -7.12 -27.41 16.48
CA ILE A 196 -7.38 -26.41 17.51
C ILE A 196 -8.20 -25.27 16.87
N PRO A 197 -9.47 -25.06 17.26
CA PRO A 197 -10.29 -23.98 16.72
C PRO A 197 -9.64 -22.60 16.97
N GLN A 198 -9.66 -21.74 15.95
CA GLN A 198 -9.12 -20.40 16.00
C GLN A 198 -10.27 -19.41 16.14
N ILE A 199 -10.50 -18.90 17.36
CA ILE A 199 -11.65 -18.07 17.70
C ILE A 199 -11.32 -16.58 17.82
N GLY A 200 -10.05 -16.22 17.67
CA GLY A 200 -9.59 -14.83 17.66
C GLY A 200 -9.83 -14.14 16.31
N ILE A 201 -9.24 -12.98 16.16
CA ILE A 201 -9.37 -12.12 14.98
C ILE A 201 -8.02 -11.61 14.50
N VAL A 202 -8.02 -10.83 13.42
CA VAL A 202 -6.92 -9.95 13.01
C VAL A 202 -7.34 -8.50 13.24
N THR A 203 -6.43 -7.69 13.74
CA THR A 203 -6.57 -6.23 13.83
C THR A 203 -5.45 -5.57 13.04
N ILE A 204 -5.83 -4.86 11.99
CA ILE A 204 -4.93 -4.05 11.15
C ILE A 204 -5.19 -2.59 11.52
N GLU A 205 -4.17 -1.87 11.90
CA GLU A 205 -4.26 -0.45 12.26
C GLU A 205 -4.21 0.46 11.02
N ASP A 206 -4.19 1.78 11.24
CA ASP A 206 -4.23 2.79 10.17
C ASP A 206 -2.98 2.75 9.28
N ASP A 207 -3.13 3.21 8.04
CA ASP A 207 -2.04 3.46 7.08
C ASP A 207 -1.24 2.20 6.71
N VAL A 208 -1.79 0.99 6.92
CA VAL A 208 -1.16 -0.29 6.57
C VAL A 208 -1.39 -0.62 5.09
N GLU A 209 -0.36 -1.16 4.46
CA GLU A 209 -0.45 -1.69 3.10
C GLU A 209 0.03 -3.13 3.05
N ILE A 210 -0.77 -4.01 2.44
CA ILE A 210 -0.51 -5.45 2.36
C ILE A 210 -0.50 -5.89 0.90
N GLY A 211 0.63 -6.40 0.44
CA GLY A 211 0.91 -6.86 -0.91
C GLY A 211 0.08 -8.07 -1.34
N ALA A 212 0.07 -8.34 -2.64
CA ALA A 212 -0.77 -9.37 -3.24
C ALA A 212 -0.49 -10.77 -2.68
N ASN A 213 -1.55 -11.57 -2.48
CA ASN A 213 -1.51 -12.94 -1.98
C ASN A 213 -0.80 -13.11 -0.62
N THR A 214 -0.69 -12.05 0.15
CA THR A 214 -0.22 -12.10 1.53
C THR A 214 -1.32 -12.62 2.44
N CYS A 215 -0.95 -13.50 3.38
CA CYS A 215 -1.86 -14.05 4.37
C CYS A 215 -1.52 -13.57 5.77
N VAL A 216 -2.55 -13.15 6.52
CA VAL A 216 -2.44 -12.81 7.94
C VAL A 216 -3.43 -13.67 8.71
N ASP A 217 -2.92 -14.63 9.49
CA ASP A 217 -3.74 -15.59 10.20
C ASP A 217 -4.35 -14.97 11.46
N ARG A 218 -5.57 -15.39 11.78
CA ARG A 218 -6.23 -15.01 13.03
C ARG A 218 -5.52 -15.62 14.24
N SER A 219 -5.64 -14.97 15.35
CA SER A 219 -5.20 -15.48 16.63
C SER A 219 -6.03 -16.70 17.07
N THR A 220 -5.44 -17.59 17.82
CA THR A 220 -6.20 -18.66 18.53
C THR A 220 -7.24 -18.03 19.47
N MET A 221 -6.82 -17.02 20.23
CA MET A 221 -7.66 -16.19 21.10
C MET A 221 -7.11 -14.76 21.07
N GLY A 222 -7.98 -13.73 21.13
CA GLY A 222 -7.59 -12.34 21.04
C GLY A 222 -7.36 -11.90 19.60
N SER A 223 -6.22 -11.27 19.30
CA SER A 223 -5.94 -10.74 17.97
C SER A 223 -4.49 -10.94 17.54
N THR A 224 -4.28 -11.24 16.27
CA THR A 224 -3.04 -10.98 15.56
C THR A 224 -3.04 -9.51 15.18
N TYR A 225 -1.94 -8.80 15.42
CA TYR A 225 -1.85 -7.36 15.21
C TYR A 225 -0.89 -7.01 14.08
N VAL A 226 -1.34 -6.14 13.19
CA VAL A 226 -0.52 -5.41 12.23
C VAL A 226 -0.66 -3.92 12.55
N ARG A 227 0.38 -3.35 13.14
CA ARG A 227 0.35 -1.99 13.70
C ARG A 227 0.41 -0.93 12.62
N LYS A 228 0.16 0.31 13.04
CA LYS A 228 0.09 1.48 12.15
C LYS A 228 1.29 1.59 11.21
N GLY A 229 1.03 1.90 9.93
CA GLY A 229 2.06 2.22 8.94
C GLY A 229 2.89 1.03 8.43
N VAL A 230 2.62 -0.19 8.88
CA VAL A 230 3.30 -1.41 8.41
C VAL A 230 3.11 -1.59 6.91
N LYS A 231 4.18 -2.02 6.22
CA LYS A 231 4.18 -2.37 4.80
C LYS A 231 4.63 -3.81 4.61
N LEU A 232 3.73 -4.66 4.16
CA LEU A 232 4.02 -6.04 3.80
C LEU A 232 3.98 -6.16 2.28
N ASP A 233 5.03 -6.69 1.69
CA ASP A 233 5.11 -6.96 0.27
C ASP A 233 4.32 -8.22 -0.10
N ASN A 234 4.40 -8.66 -1.34
CA ASN A 234 3.66 -9.79 -1.87
C ASN A 234 4.12 -11.12 -1.24
N LEU A 235 3.17 -12.07 -1.09
CA LEU A 235 3.44 -13.43 -0.62
C LEU A 235 4.05 -13.50 0.79
N VAL A 236 3.81 -12.52 1.64
CA VAL A 236 4.22 -12.56 3.06
C VAL A 236 3.24 -13.43 3.84
N GLN A 237 3.75 -14.22 4.79
CA GLN A 237 2.95 -15.01 5.74
C GLN A 237 3.13 -14.46 7.15
N ILE A 238 2.06 -13.99 7.75
CA ILE A 238 1.99 -13.60 9.17
C ILE A 238 1.14 -14.63 9.89
N ALA A 239 1.78 -15.45 10.72
CA ALA A 239 1.09 -16.50 11.45
C ALA A 239 0.32 -15.95 12.68
N HIS A 240 -0.47 -16.83 13.29
CA HIS A 240 -1.37 -16.52 14.40
C HIS A 240 -0.65 -15.92 15.63
N ASN A 241 -1.35 -15.08 16.38
CA ASN A 241 -0.88 -14.48 17.64
C ASN A 241 0.41 -13.63 17.50
N THR A 242 0.75 -13.15 16.29
CA THR A 242 1.87 -12.24 16.10
C THR A 242 1.46 -10.79 16.38
N ASP A 243 2.45 -9.97 16.70
CA ASP A 243 2.33 -8.52 16.82
C ASP A 243 3.45 -7.86 16.01
N ILE A 244 3.08 -7.24 14.89
CA ILE A 244 4.01 -6.55 13.99
C ILE A 244 4.00 -5.07 14.31
N GLY A 245 5.09 -4.57 14.87
CA GLY A 245 5.26 -3.19 15.35
C GLY A 245 5.15 -2.14 14.24
N ALA A 246 4.79 -0.93 14.66
CA ALA A 246 4.49 0.17 13.75
C ALA A 246 5.64 0.50 12.79
N ASN A 247 5.28 0.89 11.55
CA ASN A 247 6.23 1.29 10.49
C ASN A 247 7.27 0.23 10.10
N THR A 248 7.06 -1.02 10.49
CA THR A 248 7.89 -2.14 10.05
C THR A 248 7.59 -2.50 8.60
N VAL A 249 8.63 -2.82 7.83
CA VAL A 249 8.52 -3.21 6.43
C VAL A 249 9.09 -4.62 6.21
N MET A 250 8.37 -5.42 5.43
CA MET A 250 8.77 -6.79 5.09
C MET A 250 8.71 -6.95 3.57
N SER A 251 9.84 -7.30 2.97
CA SER A 251 9.90 -7.59 1.54
C SER A 251 9.27 -8.95 1.22
N SER A 252 9.12 -9.24 -0.06
CA SER A 252 8.39 -10.41 -0.57
C SER A 252 8.83 -11.72 0.05
N GLN A 253 7.86 -12.60 0.31
CA GLN A 253 8.06 -13.96 0.82
C GLN A 253 8.64 -14.05 2.24
N VAL A 254 8.61 -12.99 3.04
CA VAL A 254 8.93 -13.09 4.46
C VAL A 254 7.88 -13.94 5.15
N GLY A 255 8.33 -14.85 6.02
CA GLY A 255 7.48 -15.69 6.85
C GLY A 255 7.71 -15.40 8.35
N VAL A 256 6.66 -15.05 9.07
CA VAL A 256 6.69 -14.84 10.53
C VAL A 256 5.90 -15.95 11.20
N ALA A 257 6.57 -16.80 11.98
CA ALA A 257 5.91 -17.88 12.70
C ALA A 257 5.11 -17.38 13.92
N GLY A 258 4.20 -18.23 14.40
CA GLY A 258 3.22 -17.86 15.43
C GLY A 258 3.81 -17.32 16.73
N SER A 259 3.06 -16.46 17.40
CA SER A 259 3.38 -15.86 18.71
C SER A 259 4.68 -15.02 18.74
N THR A 260 5.13 -14.56 17.59
CA THR A 260 6.30 -13.68 17.46
C THR A 260 5.90 -12.22 17.65
N LYS A 261 6.75 -11.45 18.30
CA LYS A 261 6.65 -10.00 18.43
C LYS A 261 7.76 -9.33 17.64
N VAL A 262 7.38 -8.44 16.73
CA VAL A 262 8.32 -7.62 15.96
C VAL A 262 8.17 -6.18 16.42
N GLY A 263 9.30 -5.53 16.73
CA GLY A 263 9.34 -4.13 17.14
C GLY A 263 8.95 -3.16 16.04
N GLU A 264 9.03 -1.88 16.35
CA GLU A 264 8.75 -0.81 15.41
C GLU A 264 9.94 -0.56 14.48
N TRP A 265 9.69 -0.04 13.27
CA TRP A 265 10.70 0.37 12.30
C TRP A 265 11.68 -0.73 11.88
N CYS A 266 11.33 -2.00 12.05
CA CYS A 266 12.14 -3.11 11.56
C CYS A 266 12.06 -3.22 10.04
N MET A 267 13.16 -3.67 9.42
CA MET A 267 13.26 -3.89 7.97
C MET A 267 13.72 -5.30 7.68
N PHE A 268 12.91 -6.08 6.96
CA PHE A 268 13.24 -7.45 6.59
C PHE A 268 13.42 -7.58 5.08
N GLY A 269 14.55 -8.15 4.66
CA GLY A 269 14.81 -8.54 3.29
C GLY A 269 13.90 -9.68 2.83
N GLY A 270 13.80 -9.88 1.51
CA GLY A 270 12.95 -10.95 0.96
C GLY A 270 13.37 -12.34 1.41
N GLN A 271 12.39 -13.26 1.53
CA GLN A 271 12.56 -14.66 1.90
C GLN A 271 13.13 -14.91 3.31
N VAL A 272 13.11 -13.92 4.20
CA VAL A 272 13.47 -14.12 5.60
C VAL A 272 12.41 -14.94 6.31
N GLY A 273 12.83 -15.98 7.02
CA GLY A 273 12.00 -16.77 7.93
C GLY A 273 12.27 -16.39 9.38
N ILE A 274 11.22 -16.08 10.14
CA ILE A 274 11.30 -15.71 11.56
C ILE A 274 10.68 -16.82 12.40
N ALA A 275 11.47 -17.34 13.36
CA ALA A 275 11.03 -18.41 14.27
C ALA A 275 9.90 -17.93 15.20
N GLY A 276 9.08 -18.88 15.66
CA GLY A 276 7.98 -18.59 16.58
C GLY A 276 8.46 -18.27 18.00
N HIS A 277 7.58 -17.60 18.76
CA HIS A 277 7.76 -17.30 20.19
C HIS A 277 8.99 -16.46 20.54
N ILE A 278 9.48 -15.64 19.61
CA ILE A 278 10.60 -14.72 19.85
C ILE A 278 10.16 -13.26 19.78
N THR A 279 11.01 -12.38 20.28
CA THR A 279 10.86 -10.93 20.13
C THR A 279 12.06 -10.41 19.33
N ILE A 280 11.79 -9.54 18.32
CA ILE A 280 12.77 -8.90 17.46
C ILE A 280 12.54 -7.38 17.52
N GLY A 281 13.61 -6.58 17.56
CA GLY A 281 13.58 -5.12 17.54
C GLY A 281 14.11 -4.50 18.78
#